data_c955648f14efe0532bd800d0b2d12420
#
_entry.id   c955648f14efe0532bd800d0b2d12420
#
_cell.length_a   1.000
_cell.length_b   1.000
_cell.length_c   1.000
_cell.angle_alpha   90.00
_cell.angle_beta   90.00
_cell.angle_gamma   90.00
#
_symmetry.space_group_name_H-M   'P 1'
#
loop_
_entity.id
_entity.type
_entity.pdbx_description
1 polymer ?
#
loop_
_entity_poly.entity_id
_entity_poly.type
_entity_poly.pdbx_seq_one_letter_code
_entity_poly.pdbx_strand_id
1 'polypeptide(L)'
;MSNFFAPDSHLYQALSWIATLFVVNIAAVIGFAAIITGGISWLVLFGAATLLITDGDVSAAQLWVSVRRNWAVATVIWLADLCFLLLLWWEALILTQVASPIWRLAWGTLLCLGFLVGLLVNLWIWPLLARQKVPWSELLTRIRQALWLSVQHLPRSFIGVTLTVAIPLLVALCHACFWKVTAWMLLFGLAFAVYLVVLAQKAPLDKFLESEAS
;
A
#
# COMPACT_ATOMS: atom_id res chain seq x y z
N MET A 1 4.95 22.48 -37.13
CA MET A 1 4.22 22.58 -35.85
C MET A 1 4.39 21.26 -35.18
N SER A 2 5.11 21.26 -34.07
CA SER A 2 5.57 20.06 -33.37
C SER A 2 4.39 19.19 -32.93
N ASN A 3 4.49 17.88 -33.18
CA ASN A 3 3.54 16.84 -32.77
C ASN A 3 3.50 16.66 -31.22
N PHE A 4 3.15 17.73 -30.49
CA PHE A 4 3.04 17.73 -29.03
C PHE A 4 2.07 16.66 -28.51
N PHE A 5 1.07 16.29 -29.32
CA PHE A 5 0.07 15.27 -29.01
C PHE A 5 0.29 13.94 -29.75
N ALA A 6 1.48 13.75 -30.35
CA ALA A 6 1.79 12.43 -30.91
C ALA A 6 1.86 11.38 -29.80
N PRO A 7 1.42 10.13 -30.03
CA PRO A 7 1.47 9.06 -29.02
C PRO A 7 2.85 8.83 -28.39
N ASP A 8 3.91 9.14 -29.14
CA ASP A 8 5.31 8.99 -28.73
C ASP A 8 5.87 10.22 -27.98
N SER A 9 5.08 11.29 -27.82
CA SER A 9 5.53 12.50 -27.13
C SER A 9 5.59 12.29 -25.62
N HIS A 10 6.61 12.85 -24.98
CA HIS A 10 6.73 12.82 -23.51
C HIS A 10 5.51 13.42 -22.81
N LEU A 11 4.86 14.42 -23.42
CA LEU A 11 3.65 15.02 -22.89
C LEU A 11 2.48 14.02 -22.91
N TYR A 12 2.29 13.30 -24.01
CA TYR A 12 1.23 12.30 -24.12
C TYR A 12 1.44 11.17 -23.11
N GLN A 13 2.68 10.67 -22.96
CA GLN A 13 3.03 9.66 -21.98
C GLN A 13 2.74 10.13 -20.54
N ALA A 14 3.14 11.36 -20.19
CA ALA A 14 2.87 11.91 -18.86
C ALA A 14 1.36 12.05 -18.61
N LEU A 15 0.58 12.51 -19.57
CA LEU A 15 -0.87 12.61 -19.47
C LEU A 15 -1.54 11.22 -19.33
N SER A 16 -1.07 10.23 -20.10
CA SER A 16 -1.53 8.85 -20.01
C SER A 16 -1.28 8.28 -18.61
N TRP A 17 -0.10 8.51 -18.04
CA TRP A 17 0.22 8.09 -16.66
C TRP A 17 -0.69 8.72 -15.62
N ILE A 18 -0.92 10.02 -15.72
CA ILE A 18 -1.83 10.74 -14.82
C ILE A 18 -3.25 10.18 -14.94
N ALA A 19 -3.73 9.98 -16.16
CA ALA A 19 -5.05 9.42 -16.39
C ALA A 19 -5.18 8.00 -15.82
N THR A 20 -4.16 7.16 -16.00
CA THR A 20 -4.12 5.81 -15.45
C THR A 20 -4.17 5.83 -13.92
N LEU A 21 -3.33 6.64 -13.27
CA LEU A 21 -3.34 6.78 -11.82
C LEU A 21 -4.69 7.27 -11.29
N PHE A 22 -5.33 8.20 -12.01
CA PHE A 22 -6.66 8.70 -11.67
C PHE A 22 -7.71 7.59 -11.71
N VAL A 23 -7.79 6.86 -12.82
CA VAL A 23 -8.77 5.76 -13.00
C VAL A 23 -8.56 4.66 -11.96
N VAL A 24 -7.32 4.24 -11.75
CA VAL A 24 -6.95 3.22 -10.76
C VAL A 24 -7.29 3.69 -9.35
N ASN A 25 -7.05 4.96 -9.04
CA ASN A 25 -7.37 5.52 -7.73
C ASN A 25 -8.88 5.51 -7.47
N ILE A 26 -9.69 5.96 -8.43
CA ILE A 26 -11.15 5.95 -8.29
C ILE A 26 -11.66 4.51 -8.13
N ALA A 27 -11.19 3.58 -8.95
CA ALA A 27 -11.58 2.17 -8.84
C ALA A 27 -11.25 1.59 -7.46
N ALA A 28 -10.07 1.92 -6.92
CA ALA A 28 -9.67 1.48 -5.59
C ALA A 28 -10.50 2.12 -4.48
N VAL A 29 -10.79 3.43 -4.56
CA VAL A 29 -11.64 4.14 -3.58
C VAL A 29 -13.05 3.54 -3.54
N ILE A 30 -13.65 3.26 -4.70
CA ILE A 30 -14.94 2.57 -4.78
C ILE A 30 -14.86 1.18 -4.14
N GLY A 31 -13.79 0.43 -4.43
CA GLY A 31 -13.58 -0.88 -3.85
C GLY A 31 -13.35 -0.86 -2.33
N PHE A 32 -12.71 0.17 -1.78
CA PHE A 32 -12.57 0.35 -0.33
C PHE A 32 -13.88 0.70 0.36
N ALA A 33 -14.80 1.39 -0.31
CA ALA A 33 -16.12 1.72 0.23
C ALA A 33 -16.93 0.46 0.58
N ALA A 34 -16.73 -0.64 -0.11
CA ALA A 34 -17.33 -1.93 0.19
C ALA A 34 -16.39 -2.80 1.05
N ILE A 35 -16.00 -2.35 2.20
CA ILE A 35 -15.06 -2.94 3.20
C ILE A 35 -14.43 -4.30 2.84
N ILE A 36 -15.25 -5.27 2.42
CA ILE A 36 -14.81 -6.64 2.07
C ILE A 36 -13.85 -6.65 0.86
N THR A 37 -14.02 -5.74 -0.08
CA THR A 37 -13.21 -5.66 -1.31
C THR A 37 -11.92 -4.84 -1.15
N GLY A 38 -11.64 -4.33 0.06
CA GLY A 38 -10.46 -3.52 0.31
C GLY A 38 -9.14 -4.23 -0.04
N GLY A 39 -9.05 -5.54 0.20
CA GLY A 39 -7.89 -6.33 -0.22
C GLY A 39 -7.72 -6.39 -1.74
N ILE A 40 -8.81 -6.45 -2.48
CA ILE A 40 -8.78 -6.37 -3.95
C ILE A 40 -8.33 -4.98 -4.40
N SER A 41 -8.81 -3.93 -3.73
CA SER A 41 -8.40 -2.54 -4.01
C SER A 41 -6.90 -2.33 -3.83
N TRP A 42 -6.30 -2.90 -2.78
CA TRP A 42 -4.85 -2.91 -2.60
C TRP A 42 -4.13 -3.65 -3.72
N LEU A 43 -4.60 -4.83 -4.12
CA LEU A 43 -4.02 -5.55 -5.28
C LEU A 43 -4.10 -4.74 -6.57
N VAL A 44 -5.21 -4.04 -6.81
CA VAL A 44 -5.38 -3.16 -7.98
C VAL A 44 -4.36 -2.03 -7.95
N LEU A 45 -4.20 -1.35 -6.81
CA LEU A 45 -3.26 -0.25 -6.64
C LEU A 45 -1.81 -0.70 -6.83
N PHE A 46 -1.39 -1.73 -6.10
CA PHE A 46 -0.01 -2.23 -6.17
C PHE A 46 0.29 -2.93 -7.50
N GLY A 47 -0.69 -3.63 -8.08
CA GLY A 47 -0.58 -4.24 -9.40
C GLY A 47 -0.42 -3.19 -10.50
N ALA A 48 -1.26 -2.17 -10.51
CA ALA A 48 -1.17 -1.08 -11.47
C ALA A 48 0.14 -0.29 -11.33
N ALA A 49 0.56 0.04 -10.09
CA ALA A 49 1.84 0.70 -9.84
C ALA A 49 3.03 -0.14 -10.33
N THR A 50 2.97 -1.46 -10.13
CA THR A 50 4.00 -2.38 -10.60
C THR A 50 4.08 -2.40 -12.13
N LEU A 51 2.94 -2.59 -12.82
CA LEU A 51 2.88 -2.58 -14.29
C LEU A 51 3.36 -1.25 -14.88
N LEU A 52 2.95 -0.14 -14.28
CA LEU A 52 3.37 1.19 -14.71
C LEU A 52 4.89 1.39 -14.61
N ILE A 53 5.53 0.80 -13.60
CA ILE A 53 6.97 0.90 -13.36
C ILE A 53 7.76 -0.09 -14.23
N THR A 54 7.21 -1.28 -14.53
CA THR A 54 7.90 -2.32 -15.31
C THR A 54 7.67 -2.17 -16.80
N ASP A 55 6.43 -1.99 -17.21
CA ASP A 55 6.00 -2.06 -18.61
C ASP A 55 5.71 -0.67 -19.20
N GLY A 56 5.63 0.37 -18.34
CA GLY A 56 5.33 1.74 -18.76
C GLY A 56 3.85 2.00 -19.04
N ASP A 57 3.00 0.96 -19.03
CA ASP A 57 1.57 1.03 -19.27
C ASP A 57 0.82 0.01 -18.38
N VAL A 58 -0.49 0.22 -18.21
CA VAL A 58 -1.35 -0.65 -17.39
C VAL A 58 -2.40 -1.32 -18.28
N SER A 59 -2.16 -2.58 -18.59
CA SER A 59 -3.17 -3.41 -19.26
C SER A 59 -4.22 -3.90 -18.27
N ALA A 60 -5.50 -3.59 -18.51
CA ALA A 60 -6.61 -4.07 -17.69
C ALA A 60 -6.67 -5.61 -17.62
N ALA A 61 -6.28 -6.31 -18.69
CA ALA A 61 -6.21 -7.77 -18.73
C ALA A 61 -5.14 -8.32 -17.79
N GLN A 62 -3.93 -7.74 -17.79
CA GLN A 62 -2.83 -8.14 -16.89
C GLN A 62 -3.20 -7.85 -15.43
N LEU A 63 -3.81 -6.70 -15.17
CA LEU A 63 -4.27 -6.33 -13.83
C LEU A 63 -5.34 -7.31 -13.33
N TRP A 64 -6.31 -7.67 -14.18
CA TRP A 64 -7.33 -8.66 -13.84
C TRP A 64 -6.73 -10.03 -13.52
N VAL A 65 -5.76 -10.48 -14.28
CA VAL A 65 -5.03 -11.75 -14.02
C VAL A 65 -4.35 -11.70 -12.66
N SER A 66 -3.67 -10.60 -12.32
CA SER A 66 -3.02 -10.41 -11.01
C SER A 66 -4.03 -10.47 -9.87
N VAL A 67 -5.14 -9.74 -9.99
CA VAL A 67 -6.23 -9.73 -8.99
C VAL A 67 -6.82 -11.13 -8.83
N ARG A 68 -7.24 -11.77 -9.94
CA ARG A 68 -7.86 -13.10 -9.92
C ARG A 68 -6.96 -14.17 -9.30
N ARG A 69 -5.67 -14.01 -9.42
CA ARG A 69 -4.67 -14.96 -8.89
C ARG A 69 -4.62 -14.98 -7.36
N ASN A 70 -4.77 -13.82 -6.71
CA ASN A 70 -4.55 -13.64 -5.27
C ASN A 70 -5.72 -13.01 -4.50
N TRP A 71 -6.91 -12.83 -5.11
CA TRP A 71 -8.02 -12.12 -4.49
C TRP A 71 -8.40 -12.65 -3.10
N ALA A 72 -8.46 -13.98 -2.95
CA ALA A 72 -8.87 -14.61 -1.69
C ALA A 72 -7.83 -14.37 -0.58
N VAL A 73 -6.54 -14.54 -0.90
CA VAL A 73 -5.43 -14.26 0.04
C VAL A 73 -5.42 -12.78 0.41
N ALA A 74 -5.57 -11.89 -0.57
CA ALA A 74 -5.63 -10.45 -0.34
C ALA A 74 -6.81 -10.04 0.56
N THR A 75 -7.99 -10.63 0.35
CA THR A 75 -9.16 -10.37 1.19
C THR A 75 -8.91 -10.80 2.64
N VAL A 76 -8.28 -11.96 2.86
CA VAL A 76 -7.98 -12.43 4.22
C VAL A 76 -6.92 -11.56 4.90
N ILE A 77 -5.85 -11.18 4.20
CA ILE A 77 -4.86 -10.25 4.74
C ILE A 77 -5.53 -8.92 5.13
N TRP A 78 -6.36 -8.37 4.26
CA TRP A 78 -7.09 -7.14 4.54
C TRP A 78 -8.01 -7.25 5.74
N LEU A 79 -8.77 -8.35 5.87
CA LEU A 79 -9.62 -8.58 7.04
C LEU A 79 -8.78 -8.76 8.30
N ALA A 80 -7.64 -9.43 8.23
CA ALA A 80 -6.69 -9.53 9.34
C ALA A 80 -6.14 -8.15 9.74
N ASP A 81 -5.81 -7.29 8.78
CA ASP A 81 -5.38 -5.91 9.03
C ASP A 81 -6.49 -5.10 9.71
N LEU A 82 -7.74 -5.23 9.26
CA LEU A 82 -8.88 -4.56 9.90
C LEU A 82 -9.08 -5.06 11.33
N CYS A 83 -9.04 -6.36 11.56
CA CYS A 83 -9.12 -6.94 12.91
C CYS A 83 -7.98 -6.43 13.79
N PHE A 84 -6.76 -6.39 13.27
CA PHE A 84 -5.59 -5.86 13.97
C PHE A 84 -5.75 -4.38 14.33
N LEU A 85 -6.21 -3.55 13.40
CA LEU A 85 -6.49 -2.13 13.65
C LEU A 85 -7.60 -1.92 14.69
N LEU A 86 -8.67 -2.73 14.63
CA LEU A 86 -9.74 -2.69 15.64
C LEU A 86 -9.22 -3.08 17.02
N LEU A 87 -8.35 -4.08 17.09
CA LEU A 87 -7.73 -4.50 18.35
C LEU A 87 -6.81 -3.42 18.90
N LEU A 88 -5.98 -2.80 18.07
CA LEU A 88 -5.15 -1.67 18.49
C LEU A 88 -6.00 -0.47 18.94
N TRP A 89 -7.10 -0.20 18.27
CA TRP A 89 -8.04 0.84 18.67
C TRP A 89 -8.66 0.54 20.05
N TRP A 90 -9.11 -0.69 20.25
CA TRP A 90 -9.66 -1.15 21.51
C TRP A 90 -8.64 -1.01 22.66
N GLU A 91 -7.42 -1.49 22.45
CA GLU A 91 -6.33 -1.38 23.41
C GLU A 91 -5.97 0.09 23.71
N ALA A 92 -5.99 0.96 22.71
CA ALA A 92 -5.77 2.39 22.91
C ALA A 92 -6.85 3.03 23.79
N LEU A 93 -8.12 2.59 23.66
CA LEU A 93 -9.21 3.03 24.55
C LEU A 93 -8.99 2.57 25.99
N ILE A 94 -8.59 1.30 26.19
CA ILE A 94 -8.27 0.79 27.53
C ILE A 94 -7.12 1.59 28.14
N LEU A 95 -6.12 1.93 27.35
CA LEU A 95 -4.95 2.69 27.77
C LEU A 95 -5.32 4.05 28.39
N THR A 96 -6.39 4.69 27.92
CA THR A 96 -6.85 5.96 28.51
C THR A 96 -7.34 5.82 29.94
N GLN A 97 -7.74 4.60 30.36
CA GLN A 97 -8.28 4.29 31.69
C GLN A 97 -7.19 3.83 32.68
N VAL A 98 -5.97 3.56 32.20
CA VAL A 98 -4.86 3.13 33.06
C VAL A 98 -4.39 4.30 33.92
N ALA A 99 -4.53 4.18 35.24
CA ALA A 99 -4.19 5.23 36.18
C ALA A 99 -2.67 5.48 36.29
N SER A 100 -1.87 4.40 36.24
CA SER A 100 -0.41 4.49 36.40
C SER A 100 0.27 5.04 35.16
N PRO A 101 1.03 6.16 35.25
CA PRO A 101 1.74 6.74 34.10
C PRO A 101 2.79 5.79 33.50
N ILE A 102 3.46 5.01 34.33
CA ILE A 102 4.52 4.07 33.92
C ILE A 102 3.91 2.96 33.05
N TRP A 103 2.82 2.36 33.50
CA TRP A 103 2.12 1.31 32.76
C TRP A 103 1.50 1.86 31.47
N ARG A 104 0.96 3.08 31.50
CA ARG A 104 0.44 3.74 30.30
C ARG A 104 1.53 3.94 29.26
N LEU A 105 2.73 4.40 29.67
CA LEU A 105 3.86 4.59 28.77
C LEU A 105 4.34 3.25 28.19
N ALA A 106 4.55 2.24 29.05
CA ALA A 106 5.02 0.93 28.62
C ALA A 106 4.06 0.28 27.61
N TRP A 107 2.76 0.28 27.92
CA TRP A 107 1.73 -0.29 27.05
C TRP A 107 1.56 0.50 25.77
N GLY A 108 1.57 1.83 25.83
CA GLY A 108 1.53 2.69 24.66
C GLY A 108 2.71 2.46 23.73
N THR A 109 3.91 2.25 24.27
CA THR A 109 5.10 1.91 23.48
C THR A 109 4.92 0.57 22.75
N LEU A 110 4.38 -0.44 23.43
CA LEU A 110 4.10 -1.75 22.80
C LEU A 110 3.07 -1.63 21.67
N LEU A 111 2.01 -0.84 21.86
CA LEU A 111 1.01 -0.58 20.81
C LEU A 111 1.63 0.12 19.59
N CYS A 112 2.46 1.15 19.82
CA CYS A 112 3.17 1.84 18.76
C CYS A 112 4.12 0.90 18.00
N LEU A 113 4.84 0.03 18.70
CA LEU A 113 5.71 -0.97 18.08
C LEU A 113 4.89 -1.98 17.27
N GLY A 114 3.79 -2.49 17.82
CA GLY A 114 2.89 -3.38 17.10
C GLY A 114 2.34 -2.76 15.82
N PHE A 115 1.88 -1.52 15.89
CA PHE A 115 1.41 -0.76 14.74
C PHE A 115 2.52 -0.59 13.69
N LEU A 116 3.74 -0.23 14.11
CA LEU A 116 4.88 -0.07 13.21
C LEU A 116 5.22 -1.40 12.49
N VAL A 117 5.24 -2.51 13.22
CA VAL A 117 5.50 -3.84 12.64
C VAL A 117 4.41 -4.18 11.62
N GLY A 118 3.13 -3.95 11.94
CA GLY A 118 2.02 -4.14 11.02
C GLY A 118 2.18 -3.33 9.74
N LEU A 119 2.52 -2.03 9.85
CA LEU A 119 2.80 -1.18 8.70
C LEU A 119 3.97 -1.70 7.85
N LEU A 120 5.06 -2.13 8.49
CA LEU A 120 6.24 -2.64 7.80
C LEU A 120 5.92 -3.92 7.01
N VAL A 121 5.15 -4.84 7.59
CA VAL A 121 4.69 -6.05 6.88
C VAL A 121 3.80 -5.67 5.70
N ASN A 122 2.81 -4.80 5.93
CA ASN A 122 1.88 -4.35 4.89
C ASN A 122 2.60 -3.70 3.71
N LEU A 123 3.62 -2.90 3.97
CA LEU A 123 4.39 -2.20 2.95
C LEU A 123 5.04 -3.15 1.94
N TRP A 124 5.41 -4.38 2.36
CA TRP A 124 6.11 -5.35 1.53
C TRP A 124 5.22 -6.51 1.04
N ILE A 125 4.18 -6.87 1.79
CA ILE A 125 3.32 -8.00 1.42
C ILE A 125 2.51 -7.69 0.14
N TRP A 126 2.00 -6.47 -0.01
CA TRP A 126 1.18 -6.09 -1.15
C TRP A 126 1.92 -6.10 -2.48
N PRO A 127 3.16 -5.54 -2.60
CA PRO A 127 3.96 -5.67 -3.82
C PRO A 127 4.31 -7.13 -4.16
N LEU A 128 4.56 -7.98 -3.15
CA LEU A 128 4.80 -9.42 -3.36
C LEU A 128 3.56 -10.10 -3.93
N LEU A 129 2.38 -9.85 -3.35
CA LEU A 129 1.11 -10.39 -3.85
C LEU A 129 0.77 -9.91 -5.26
N ALA A 130 1.12 -8.68 -5.60
CA ALA A 130 0.89 -8.15 -6.94
C ALA A 130 1.72 -8.86 -8.00
N ARG A 131 2.94 -9.31 -7.67
CA ARG A 131 3.88 -9.91 -8.61
C ARG A 131 3.81 -11.44 -8.69
N GLN A 132 3.54 -12.12 -7.57
CA GLN A 132 3.58 -13.57 -7.48
C GLN A 132 2.22 -14.16 -7.07
N LYS A 133 1.99 -15.43 -7.46
CA LYS A 133 0.91 -16.24 -6.89
C LYS A 133 1.35 -16.72 -5.51
N VAL A 134 0.53 -16.46 -4.50
CA VAL A 134 0.77 -16.91 -3.14
C VAL A 134 -0.26 -17.98 -2.77
N PRO A 135 0.11 -19.26 -2.70
CA PRO A 135 -0.76 -20.30 -2.20
C PRO A 135 -0.98 -20.15 -0.68
N TRP A 136 -2.11 -20.64 -0.19
CA TRP A 136 -2.45 -20.57 1.23
C TRP A 136 -1.40 -21.21 2.15
N SER A 137 -0.78 -22.32 1.70
CA SER A 137 0.27 -23.02 2.42
C SER A 137 1.52 -22.17 2.66
N GLU A 138 1.77 -21.18 1.82
CA GLU A 138 2.95 -20.31 1.90
C GLU A 138 2.68 -18.95 2.51
N LEU A 139 1.44 -18.64 2.88
CA LEU A 139 1.06 -17.30 3.34
C LEU A 139 1.92 -16.82 4.53
N LEU A 140 2.10 -17.66 5.55
CA LEU A 140 2.94 -17.32 6.71
C LEU A 140 4.41 -17.12 6.32
N THR A 141 4.91 -17.90 5.38
CA THR A 141 6.27 -17.74 4.84
C THR A 141 6.41 -16.40 4.14
N ARG A 142 5.41 -15.99 3.35
CA ARG A 142 5.41 -14.68 2.66
C ARG A 142 5.30 -13.51 3.63
N ILE A 143 4.50 -13.62 4.68
CA ILE A 143 4.45 -12.61 5.75
C ILE A 143 5.82 -12.48 6.43
N ARG A 144 6.47 -13.60 6.75
CA ARG A 144 7.81 -13.61 7.34
C ARG A 144 8.86 -13.00 6.39
N GLN A 145 8.78 -13.29 5.09
CA GLN A 145 9.63 -12.70 4.07
C GLN A 145 9.40 -11.18 3.94
N ALA A 146 8.14 -10.73 3.96
CA ALA A 146 7.80 -9.31 3.95
C ALA A 146 8.41 -8.58 5.16
N LEU A 147 8.31 -9.18 6.35
CA LEU A 147 8.93 -8.63 7.55
C LEU A 147 10.46 -8.60 7.42
N TRP A 148 11.09 -9.66 6.93
CA TRP A 148 12.53 -9.72 6.72
C TRP A 148 13.00 -8.65 5.73
N LEU A 149 12.33 -8.52 4.59
CA LEU A 149 12.62 -7.49 3.58
C LEU A 149 12.47 -6.08 4.17
N SER A 150 11.47 -5.86 5.03
CA SER A 150 11.25 -4.56 5.66
C SER A 150 12.39 -4.15 6.59
N VAL A 151 12.95 -5.12 7.33
CA VAL A 151 14.09 -4.90 8.23
C VAL A 151 15.40 -4.77 7.44
N GLN A 152 15.60 -5.63 6.43
CA GLN A 152 16.80 -5.59 5.60
C GLN A 152 16.93 -4.29 4.81
N HIS A 153 15.80 -3.69 4.43
CA HIS A 153 15.75 -2.44 3.66
C HIS A 153 15.11 -1.28 4.44
N LEU A 154 15.47 -1.15 5.72
CA LEU A 154 14.94 -0.14 6.64
C LEU A 154 14.83 1.28 6.04
N PRO A 155 15.83 1.86 5.37
CA PRO A 155 15.71 3.22 4.83
C PRO A 155 14.54 3.36 3.83
N ARG A 156 14.33 2.35 2.98
CA ARG A 156 13.23 2.33 2.00
C ARG A 156 11.88 2.09 2.67
N SER A 157 11.87 1.23 3.67
CA SER A 157 10.68 0.99 4.50
C SER A 157 10.28 2.26 5.24
N PHE A 158 11.23 3.03 5.76
CA PHE A 158 10.97 4.34 6.38
C PHE A 158 10.36 5.33 5.40
N ILE A 159 10.85 5.42 4.18
CA ILE A 159 10.25 6.27 3.12
C ILE A 159 8.80 5.84 2.89
N GLY A 160 8.54 4.55 2.75
CA GLY A 160 7.19 4.03 2.55
C GLY A 160 6.25 4.31 3.73
N VAL A 161 6.70 4.08 4.96
CA VAL A 161 5.93 4.41 6.18
C VAL A 161 5.65 5.91 6.24
N THR A 162 6.64 6.74 5.97
CA THR A 162 6.47 8.20 5.98
C THR A 162 5.42 8.63 4.95
N LEU A 163 5.50 8.11 3.72
CA LEU A 163 4.50 8.41 2.68
C LEU A 163 3.10 7.95 3.08
N THR A 164 2.99 6.79 3.73
CA THR A 164 1.69 6.24 4.15
C THR A 164 1.09 6.97 5.35
N VAL A 165 1.93 7.38 6.32
CA VAL A 165 1.47 8.01 7.56
C VAL A 165 1.40 9.53 7.46
N ALA A 166 2.29 10.18 6.69
CA ALA A 166 2.35 11.64 6.60
C ALA A 166 1.04 12.24 6.06
N ILE A 167 0.38 11.57 5.13
CA ILE A 167 -0.84 12.08 4.50
C ILE A 167 -2.03 12.08 5.48
N PRO A 168 -2.39 10.96 6.15
CA PRO A 168 -3.41 10.97 7.19
C PRO A 168 -3.08 11.94 8.33
N LEU A 169 -1.81 12.04 8.70
CA LEU A 169 -1.36 12.96 9.73
C LEU A 169 -1.57 14.43 9.34
N LEU A 170 -1.23 14.80 8.10
CA LEU A 170 -1.51 16.14 7.57
C LEU A 170 -3.00 16.46 7.56
N VAL A 171 -3.84 15.48 7.20
CA VAL A 171 -5.31 15.61 7.26
C VAL A 171 -5.77 15.87 8.70
N ALA A 172 -5.24 15.09 9.66
CA ALA A 172 -5.63 15.20 11.07
C ALA A 172 -5.18 16.53 11.70
N LEU A 173 -3.99 17.02 11.36
CA LEU A 173 -3.40 18.21 11.95
C LEU A 173 -3.89 19.51 11.31
N CYS A 174 -4.26 19.50 10.05
CA CYS A 174 -4.60 20.71 9.30
C CYS A 174 -6.10 20.76 8.94
N HIS A 175 -6.95 21.16 9.89
CA HIS A 175 -8.40 21.29 9.67
C HIS A 175 -8.74 22.19 8.48
N ALA A 176 -7.98 23.27 8.26
CA ALA A 176 -8.18 24.18 7.13
C ALA A 176 -7.89 23.54 5.76
N CYS A 177 -7.02 22.51 5.74
CA CYS A 177 -6.63 21.79 4.53
C CYS A 177 -7.41 20.48 4.34
N PHE A 178 -8.23 20.07 5.33
CA PHE A 178 -8.92 18.79 5.37
C PHE A 178 -9.60 18.46 4.04
N TRP A 179 -10.48 19.32 3.56
CA TRP A 179 -11.22 19.09 2.32
C TRP A 179 -10.33 19.03 1.08
N LYS A 180 -9.28 19.86 1.03
CA LYS A 180 -8.35 19.90 -0.09
C LYS A 180 -7.52 18.62 -0.17
N VAL A 181 -6.98 18.18 0.97
CA VAL A 181 -6.18 16.96 1.06
C VAL A 181 -7.06 15.74 0.81
N THR A 182 -8.26 15.69 1.38
CA THR A 182 -9.21 14.59 1.15
C THR A 182 -9.60 14.51 -0.33
N ALA A 183 -9.95 15.63 -0.97
CA ALA A 183 -10.25 15.67 -2.39
C ALA A 183 -9.07 15.19 -3.24
N TRP A 184 -7.84 15.63 -2.93
CA TRP A 184 -6.64 15.17 -3.62
C TRP A 184 -6.41 13.68 -3.44
N MET A 185 -6.59 13.15 -2.22
CA MET A 185 -6.46 11.71 -1.94
C MET A 185 -7.49 10.88 -2.69
N LEU A 186 -8.74 11.36 -2.77
CA LEU A 186 -9.81 10.68 -3.51
C LEU A 186 -9.56 10.67 -5.02
N LEU A 187 -8.92 11.71 -5.56
CA LEU A 187 -8.68 11.81 -7.01
C LEU A 187 -7.39 11.10 -7.45
N PHE A 188 -6.28 11.28 -6.73
CA PHE A 188 -4.96 10.80 -7.16
C PHE A 188 -4.09 10.24 -6.04
N GLY A 189 -4.26 10.75 -4.82
CA GLY A 189 -3.25 10.68 -3.79
C GLY A 189 -2.90 9.27 -3.36
N LEU A 190 -3.87 8.37 -3.28
CA LEU A 190 -3.64 7.00 -2.84
C LEU A 190 -2.82 6.22 -3.90
N ALA A 191 -3.22 6.28 -5.17
CA ALA A 191 -2.49 5.61 -6.25
C ALA A 191 -1.08 6.18 -6.44
N PHE A 192 -0.92 7.51 -6.29
CA PHE A 192 0.37 8.16 -6.37
C PHE A 192 1.29 7.77 -5.20
N ALA A 193 0.77 7.71 -3.97
CA ALA A 193 1.53 7.26 -2.81
C ALA A 193 2.00 5.80 -2.99
N VAL A 194 1.11 4.91 -3.43
CA VAL A 194 1.45 3.51 -3.71
C VAL A 194 2.48 3.41 -4.83
N TYR A 195 2.36 4.21 -5.89
CA TYR A 195 3.36 4.27 -6.97
C TYR A 195 4.75 4.63 -6.45
N LEU A 196 4.86 5.65 -5.59
CA LEU A 196 6.14 6.04 -4.98
C LEU A 196 6.71 4.95 -4.07
N VAL A 197 5.86 4.26 -3.31
CA VAL A 197 6.25 3.12 -2.47
C VAL A 197 6.83 2.00 -3.32
N VAL A 198 6.13 1.57 -4.37
CA VAL A 198 6.59 0.50 -5.27
C VAL A 198 7.87 0.90 -5.99
N LEU A 199 7.99 2.15 -6.42
CA LEU A 199 9.22 2.68 -7.04
C LEU A 199 10.42 2.58 -6.08
N ALA A 200 10.25 2.96 -4.82
CA ALA A 200 11.30 2.85 -3.81
C ALA A 200 11.71 1.40 -3.51
N GLN A 201 10.76 0.46 -3.64
CA GLN A 201 10.96 -0.96 -3.35
C GLN A 201 11.38 -1.79 -4.57
N LYS A 202 11.34 -1.25 -5.79
CA LYS A 202 11.59 -2.00 -7.03
C LYS A 202 12.88 -2.81 -6.99
N ALA A 203 14.02 -2.16 -6.75
CA ALA A 203 15.32 -2.82 -6.84
C ALA A 203 15.54 -3.97 -5.82
N PRO A 204 15.17 -3.86 -4.52
CA PRO A 204 15.27 -5.00 -3.62
C PRO A 204 14.26 -6.11 -3.93
N LEU A 205 13.07 -5.75 -4.40
CA LEU A 205 12.04 -6.72 -4.75
C LEU A 205 12.44 -7.54 -5.98
N ASP A 206 13.02 -6.90 -7.01
CA ASP A 206 13.52 -7.59 -8.21
C ASP A 206 14.62 -8.59 -7.83
N LYS A 207 15.61 -8.18 -7.02
CA LYS A 207 16.67 -9.06 -6.53
C LYS A 207 16.14 -10.25 -5.73
N PHE A 208 15.13 -10.01 -4.89
CA PHE A 208 14.52 -11.07 -4.10
C PHE A 208 13.81 -12.09 -5.01
N LEU A 209 13.04 -11.63 -5.99
CA LEU A 209 12.33 -12.51 -6.93
C LEU A 209 13.27 -13.31 -7.83
N GLU A 210 14.38 -12.72 -8.28
CA GLU A 210 15.43 -13.41 -9.02
C GLU A 210 16.08 -14.51 -8.20
N SER A 211 16.33 -14.28 -6.91
CA SER A 211 16.92 -15.29 -6.01
C SER A 211 15.99 -16.47 -5.70
N GLU A 212 14.67 -16.27 -5.78
CA GLU A 212 13.70 -17.37 -5.63
C GLU A 212 13.53 -18.20 -6.92
N ALA A 213 13.86 -17.64 -8.08
CA ALA A 213 13.73 -18.29 -9.37
C ALA A 213 14.96 -19.14 -9.75
N SER A 214 16.10 -18.93 -9.09
CA SER A 214 17.37 -19.69 -9.26
C SER A 214 17.42 -20.93 -8.38
#